data_b27f81228ed1f3e4feb56a7492e9db31
#
_entry.id   b27f81228ed1f3e4feb56a7492e9db31
#
_cell.length_a   1.000
_cell.length_b   1.000
_cell.length_c   1.000
_cell.angle_alpha   90.00
_cell.angle_beta   90.00
_cell.angle_gamma   90.00
#
_symmetry.space_group_name_H-M   'P 1'
#
loop_
_entity.id
_entity.type
_entity.pdbx_description
1 polymer ?
#
loop_
_entity_poly.entity_id
_entity_poly.type
_entity_poly.pdbx_seq_one_letter_code
_entity_poly.pdbx_strand_id
1 'polypeptide(L)'
;MPELEQIRCEREQILMDADSSLDHVFFPDSGVVSAVAVYADGSIIEMATIGREGCTAVQAVFGAKISSVRLLVQIPGGAAKMSRAAFMRAIGSMPSFRTLIYAYLQALLEQILVSVACNGAHNLKQRLARWLLMMRDRSDDDTLQITQSLLGEMLGV
;
A
#
# COMPACT_ATOMS: atom_id res chain seq x y z
N MET A 1 20.39 2.52 15.53
CA MET A 1 19.36 2.29 14.51
C MET A 1 19.07 0.81 14.49
N PRO A 2 18.17 0.40 15.26
CA PRO A 2 17.95 -1.04 15.25
C PRO A 2 16.51 -1.26 15.10
N GLU A 3 15.93 -1.97 14.37
CA GLU A 3 14.55 -2.37 14.35
C GLU A 3 13.95 -2.38 12.93
N LEU A 4 14.82 -2.19 11.90
CA LEU A 4 14.46 -2.49 10.52
C LEU A 4 14.92 -3.90 10.18
N GLU A 5 13.99 -4.76 9.89
CA GLU A 5 14.20 -6.10 9.39
C GLU A 5 13.99 -6.08 7.88
N GLN A 6 14.98 -6.51 7.10
CA GLN A 6 14.81 -6.67 5.66
C GLN A 6 14.06 -7.96 5.39
N ILE A 7 12.99 -7.86 4.62
CA ILE A 7 12.15 -9.00 4.24
C ILE A 7 12.00 -9.06 2.71
N ARG A 8 11.74 -10.26 2.21
CA ARG A 8 11.30 -10.48 0.84
C ARG A 8 9.78 -10.64 0.83
N CYS A 9 9.16 -9.96 -0.10
CA CYS A 9 7.71 -9.99 -0.30
C CYS A 9 7.40 -10.78 -1.57
N GLU A 10 6.64 -11.85 -1.42
CA GLU A 10 6.24 -12.72 -2.53
C GLU A 10 4.90 -12.25 -3.10
N ARG A 11 4.63 -12.61 -4.36
CA ARG A 11 3.35 -12.28 -5.02
C ARG A 11 2.16 -12.85 -4.23
N GLU A 12 1.09 -12.08 -4.15
CA GLU A 12 -0.15 -12.43 -3.44
C GLU A 12 0.03 -12.69 -1.95
N GLN A 13 1.21 -12.39 -1.40
CA GLN A 13 1.45 -12.46 0.04
C GLN A 13 0.60 -11.40 0.76
N ILE A 14 -0.11 -11.82 1.80
CA ILE A 14 -0.80 -10.92 2.71
C ILE A 14 0.19 -10.50 3.81
N LEU A 15 0.57 -9.23 3.83
CA LEU A 15 1.46 -8.67 4.86
C LEU A 15 0.70 -8.32 6.15
N MET A 16 -0.56 -7.96 6.01
CA MET A 16 -1.47 -7.64 7.12
C MET A 16 -2.90 -7.82 6.64
N ASP A 17 -3.74 -8.44 7.44
CA ASP A 17 -5.16 -8.60 7.09
C ASP A 17 -6.03 -7.47 7.67
N ALA A 18 -7.21 -7.27 7.07
CA ALA A 18 -8.23 -6.43 7.64
C ALA A 18 -8.66 -6.95 9.02
N ASP A 19 -9.02 -6.06 9.91
CA ASP A 19 -9.43 -6.34 11.28
C ASP A 19 -8.35 -7.03 12.16
N SER A 20 -7.12 -7.18 11.64
CA SER A 20 -5.99 -7.69 12.40
C SER A 20 -5.24 -6.59 13.15
N SER A 21 -4.40 -6.97 14.12
CA SER A 21 -3.53 -6.03 14.83
C SER A 21 -2.55 -5.36 13.88
N LEU A 22 -2.41 -4.04 14.03
CA LEU A 22 -1.47 -3.22 13.28
C LEU A 22 -0.11 -3.23 14.00
N ASP A 23 0.62 -4.36 13.90
CA ASP A 23 1.84 -4.57 14.65
C ASP A 23 3.10 -4.07 13.92
N HIS A 24 3.05 -3.97 12.60
CA HIS A 24 4.19 -3.63 11.77
C HIS A 24 3.85 -2.56 10.72
N VAL A 25 4.87 -1.80 10.36
CA VAL A 25 4.92 -0.89 9.21
C VAL A 25 5.94 -1.44 8.23
N PHE A 26 5.60 -1.48 6.94
CA PHE A 26 6.48 -1.94 5.88
C PHE A 26 6.84 -0.76 4.98
N PHE A 27 8.10 -0.67 4.63
CA PHE A 27 8.68 0.32 3.71
C PHE A 27 9.17 -0.45 2.49
N PRO A 28 8.39 -0.54 1.41
CA PRO A 28 8.86 -1.19 0.18
C PRO A 28 10.12 -0.48 -0.34
N ASP A 29 11.16 -1.22 -0.65
CA ASP A 29 12.33 -0.73 -1.39
C ASP A 29 12.24 -1.09 -2.87
N SER A 30 11.51 -2.17 -3.18
CA SER A 30 11.14 -2.62 -4.51
C SER A 30 9.80 -3.34 -4.46
N GLY A 31 9.18 -3.51 -5.63
CA GLY A 31 7.84 -4.11 -5.71
C GLY A 31 6.71 -3.15 -5.30
N VAL A 32 5.50 -3.68 -5.20
CA VAL A 32 4.29 -2.90 -4.94
C VAL A 32 3.36 -3.64 -3.98
N VAL A 33 2.86 -2.93 -2.99
CA VAL A 33 1.84 -3.38 -2.05
C VAL A 33 0.55 -2.60 -2.29
N SER A 34 -0.58 -3.28 -2.37
CA SER A 34 -1.90 -2.67 -2.45
C SER A 34 -2.62 -2.74 -1.10
N ALA A 35 -3.23 -1.63 -0.72
CA ALA A 35 -4.22 -1.61 0.35
C ALA A 35 -5.59 -1.89 -0.26
N VAL A 36 -6.21 -3.00 0.12
CA VAL A 36 -7.48 -3.45 -0.45
C VAL A 36 -8.57 -3.52 0.62
N ALA A 37 -9.80 -3.19 0.21
CA ALA A 37 -11.00 -3.54 0.96
C ALA A 37 -11.35 -4.99 0.68
N VAL A 38 -11.81 -5.70 1.70
CA VAL A 38 -12.27 -7.11 1.59
C VAL A 38 -13.75 -7.14 1.90
N TYR A 39 -14.54 -7.71 1.00
CA TYR A 39 -15.99 -7.83 1.15
C TYR A 39 -16.39 -9.22 1.68
N ALA A 40 -17.63 -9.34 2.16
CA ALA A 40 -18.13 -10.57 2.77
C ALA A 40 -18.20 -11.76 1.79
N ASP A 41 -18.32 -11.49 0.49
CA ASP A 41 -18.29 -12.50 -0.57
C ASP A 41 -16.86 -12.91 -0.99
N GLY A 42 -15.82 -12.34 -0.34
CA GLY A 42 -14.43 -12.59 -0.63
C GLY A 42 -13.85 -11.70 -1.74
N SER A 43 -14.66 -10.89 -2.40
CA SER A 43 -14.15 -9.93 -3.40
C SER A 43 -13.28 -8.87 -2.74
N ILE A 44 -12.33 -8.34 -3.51
CA ILE A 44 -11.43 -7.28 -3.06
C ILE A 44 -11.43 -6.12 -4.04
N ILE A 45 -11.26 -4.92 -3.51
CA ILE A 45 -11.11 -3.70 -4.33
C ILE A 45 -9.90 -2.91 -3.82
N GLU A 46 -9.03 -2.51 -4.75
CA GLU A 46 -7.88 -1.68 -4.39
C GLU A 46 -8.32 -0.26 -4.04
N MET A 47 -7.81 0.22 -2.91
CA MET A 47 -8.03 1.59 -2.44
C MET A 47 -6.78 2.45 -2.59
N ALA A 48 -5.60 1.88 -2.42
CA ALA A 48 -4.33 2.59 -2.54
C ALA A 48 -3.20 1.65 -2.97
N THR A 49 -2.24 2.21 -3.67
CA THR A 49 -1.02 1.56 -4.15
C THR A 49 0.18 2.17 -3.43
N ILE A 50 1.04 1.33 -2.88
CA ILE A 50 2.19 1.72 -2.06
C ILE A 50 3.45 1.09 -2.66
N GLY A 51 4.41 1.90 -3.02
CA GLY A 51 5.72 1.47 -3.49
C GLY A 51 6.85 2.09 -2.67
N ARG A 52 8.03 2.20 -3.29
CA ARG A 52 9.25 2.75 -2.67
C ARG A 52 9.13 4.22 -2.24
N GLU A 53 8.10 4.93 -2.66
CA GLU A 53 7.83 6.31 -2.27
C GLU A 53 7.26 6.45 -0.86
N GLY A 54 6.87 5.34 -0.20
CA GLY A 54 6.13 5.44 1.03
C GLY A 54 6.21 4.24 1.97
N CYS A 55 5.19 4.11 2.81
CA CYS A 55 5.06 3.02 3.75
C CYS A 55 3.61 2.60 3.95
N THR A 56 3.43 1.39 4.46
CA THR A 56 2.11 0.85 4.81
C THR A 56 1.70 1.29 6.21
N ALA A 57 0.48 0.94 6.60
CA ALA A 57 0.00 1.07 7.98
C ALA A 57 0.07 2.49 8.54
N VAL A 58 -0.08 3.49 7.67
CA VAL A 58 0.00 4.92 8.04
C VAL A 58 -1.06 5.33 9.08
N GLN A 59 -2.13 4.57 9.23
CA GLN A 59 -3.15 4.78 10.25
C GLN A 59 -2.58 4.73 11.69
N ALA A 60 -1.43 4.08 11.89
CA ALA A 60 -0.71 4.08 13.15
C ALA A 60 -0.38 5.49 13.64
N VAL A 61 -0.09 6.44 12.72
CA VAL A 61 0.21 7.85 13.05
C VAL A 61 -0.96 8.51 13.78
N PHE A 62 -2.19 8.08 13.49
CA PHE A 62 -3.42 8.56 14.13
C PHE A 62 -3.85 7.72 15.33
N GLY A 63 -3.00 6.79 15.79
CA GLY A 63 -3.26 5.97 16.97
C GLY A 63 -4.03 4.67 16.70
N ALA A 64 -4.28 4.31 15.44
CA ALA A 64 -4.93 3.05 15.11
C ALA A 64 -4.09 1.85 15.60
N LYS A 65 -4.78 0.85 16.15
CA LYS A 65 -4.19 -0.41 16.62
C LYS A 65 -4.64 -1.61 15.79
N ILE A 66 -5.71 -1.44 15.03
CA ILE A 66 -6.33 -2.44 14.15
C ILE A 66 -6.29 -1.89 12.73
N SER A 67 -5.97 -2.74 11.77
CA SER A 67 -6.02 -2.38 10.35
C SER A 67 -7.45 -2.42 9.83
N SER A 68 -7.85 -1.40 9.09
CA SER A 68 -9.12 -1.39 8.35
C SER A 68 -9.00 -1.96 6.93
N VAL A 69 -7.79 -2.36 6.54
CA VAL A 69 -7.49 -2.79 5.16
C VAL A 69 -6.62 -4.03 5.18
N ARG A 70 -6.70 -4.84 4.12
CA ARG A 70 -5.70 -5.87 3.82
C ARG A 70 -4.56 -5.26 3.02
N LEU A 71 -3.32 -5.62 3.36
CA LEU A 71 -2.12 -5.30 2.59
C LEU A 71 -1.71 -6.51 1.77
N LEU A 72 -1.81 -6.41 0.46
CA LEU A 72 -1.55 -7.48 -0.50
C LEU A 72 -0.38 -7.12 -1.40
N VAL A 73 0.60 -8.00 -1.54
CA VAL A 73 1.74 -7.81 -2.45
C VAL A 73 1.30 -8.05 -3.89
N GLN A 74 1.34 -7.00 -4.70
CA GLN A 74 0.99 -7.04 -6.13
C GLN A 74 2.20 -7.40 -7.00
N ILE A 75 3.31 -6.70 -6.76
CA ILE A 75 4.57 -6.94 -7.45
C ILE A 75 5.58 -7.40 -6.39
N PRO A 76 6.19 -8.59 -6.54
CA PRO A 76 7.19 -9.08 -5.60
C PRO A 76 8.38 -8.12 -5.48
N GLY A 77 9.00 -8.08 -4.31
CA GLY A 77 10.16 -7.23 -4.08
C GLY A 77 10.69 -7.32 -2.67
N GLY A 78 11.49 -6.35 -2.27
CA GLY A 78 11.99 -6.19 -0.92
C GLY A 78 11.22 -5.14 -0.12
N ALA A 79 11.26 -5.26 1.19
CA ALA A 79 10.77 -4.22 2.08
C ALA A 79 11.56 -4.22 3.39
N ALA A 80 11.71 -3.05 3.99
CA ALA A 80 12.11 -2.94 5.38
C ALA A 80 10.86 -2.96 6.27
N LYS A 81 10.85 -3.85 7.26
CA LYS A 81 9.77 -4.01 8.23
C LYS A 81 10.19 -3.42 9.58
N MET A 82 9.30 -2.70 10.21
CA MET A 82 9.48 -2.07 11.52
C MET A 82 8.28 -2.35 12.41
N SER A 83 8.50 -2.55 13.70
CA SER A 83 7.38 -2.63 14.64
C SER A 83 6.64 -1.29 14.72
N ARG A 84 5.32 -1.33 14.95
CA ARG A 84 4.52 -0.11 15.17
C ARG A 84 5.08 0.73 16.33
N ALA A 85 5.54 0.09 17.39
CA ALA A 85 6.11 0.80 18.55
C ALA A 85 7.38 1.56 18.16
N ALA A 86 8.28 0.95 17.38
CA ALA A 86 9.50 1.61 16.88
C ALA A 86 9.17 2.75 15.93
N PHE A 87 8.19 2.56 15.03
CA PHE A 87 7.72 3.60 14.11
C PHE A 87 7.19 4.82 14.87
N MET A 88 6.35 4.60 15.87
CA MET A 88 5.81 5.70 16.69
C MET A 88 6.89 6.42 17.52
N ARG A 89 7.89 5.69 18.04
CA ARG A 89 9.06 6.31 18.68
C ARG A 89 9.86 7.18 17.71
N ALA A 90 10.09 6.68 16.48
CA ALA A 90 10.78 7.44 15.44
C ALA A 90 10.04 8.72 15.06
N ILE A 91 8.70 8.65 14.89
CA ILE A 91 7.84 9.82 14.67
C ILE A 91 7.97 10.83 15.80
N GLY A 92 7.99 10.38 17.06
CA GLY A 92 8.10 11.25 18.24
C GLY A 92 9.47 11.89 18.40
N SER A 93 10.55 11.17 18.10
CA SER A 93 11.92 11.59 18.40
C SER A 93 12.70 12.19 17.22
N MET A 94 12.25 11.97 15.98
CA MET A 94 12.95 12.40 14.76
C MET A 94 12.09 13.38 13.94
N PRO A 95 12.23 14.70 14.12
CA PRO A 95 11.40 15.70 13.41
C PRO A 95 11.44 15.58 11.89
N SER A 96 12.61 15.30 11.30
CA SER A 96 12.75 15.14 9.84
C SER A 96 11.98 13.93 9.32
N PHE A 97 12.04 12.80 10.04
CA PHE A 97 11.27 11.60 9.70
C PHE A 97 9.76 11.87 9.80
N ARG A 98 9.32 12.52 10.87
CA ARG A 98 7.91 12.92 11.03
C ARG A 98 7.43 13.81 9.89
N THR A 99 8.22 14.82 9.50
CA THR A 99 7.88 15.71 8.37
C THR A 99 7.74 14.92 7.07
N LEU A 100 8.65 13.98 6.82
CA LEU A 100 8.59 13.12 5.63
C LEU A 100 7.33 12.22 5.63
N ILE A 101 7.01 11.61 6.76
CA ILE A 101 5.79 10.78 6.87
C ILE A 101 4.53 11.61 6.66
N TYR A 102 4.47 12.84 7.17
CA TYR A 102 3.30 13.72 6.96
C TYR A 102 3.16 14.15 5.49
N ALA A 103 4.28 14.45 4.82
CA ALA A 103 4.26 14.74 3.39
C ALA A 103 3.79 13.53 2.57
N TYR A 104 4.24 12.32 2.92
CA TYR A 104 3.77 11.09 2.30
C TYR A 104 2.27 10.85 2.56
N LEU A 105 1.79 11.06 3.79
CA LEU A 105 0.36 10.94 4.13
C LEU A 105 -0.51 11.86 3.27
N GLN A 106 -0.06 13.09 3.03
CA GLN A 106 -0.76 14.03 2.13
C GLN A 106 -0.82 13.47 0.70
N ALA A 107 0.32 13.01 0.17
CA ALA A 107 0.38 12.44 -1.18
C ALA A 107 -0.48 11.18 -1.33
N LEU A 108 -0.51 10.32 -0.30
CA LEU A 108 -1.36 9.14 -0.28
C LEU A 108 -2.84 9.51 -0.25
N LEU A 109 -3.22 10.51 0.54
CA LEU A 109 -4.59 11.01 0.57
C LEU A 109 -5.01 11.54 -0.80
N GLU A 110 -4.17 12.32 -1.47
CA GLU A 110 -4.44 12.81 -2.83
C GLU A 110 -4.58 11.66 -3.82
N GLN A 111 -3.75 10.63 -3.74
CA GLN A 111 -3.89 9.42 -4.57
C GLN A 111 -5.26 8.75 -4.37
N ILE A 112 -5.71 8.62 -3.12
CA ILE A 112 -7.01 8.03 -2.78
C ILE A 112 -8.15 8.90 -3.32
N LEU A 113 -8.10 10.21 -3.14
CA LEU A 113 -9.13 11.15 -3.64
C LEU A 113 -9.24 11.10 -5.17
N VAL A 114 -8.11 11.06 -5.88
CA VAL A 114 -8.09 10.89 -7.35
C VAL A 114 -8.68 9.52 -7.72
N SER A 115 -8.38 8.47 -6.97
CA SER A 115 -8.93 7.13 -7.23
C SER A 115 -10.45 7.10 -7.09
N VAL A 116 -10.98 7.74 -6.06
CA VAL A 116 -12.44 7.87 -5.84
C VAL A 116 -13.09 8.63 -7.00
N ALA A 117 -12.53 9.76 -7.40
CA ALA A 117 -13.03 10.55 -8.52
C ALA A 117 -13.00 9.77 -9.84
N CYS A 118 -11.90 9.06 -10.13
CA CYS A 118 -11.76 8.23 -11.32
C CYS A 118 -12.76 7.06 -11.32
N ASN A 119 -13.00 6.45 -10.18
CA ASN A 119 -13.96 5.33 -10.08
C ASN A 119 -15.40 5.80 -10.37
N GLY A 120 -15.76 7.04 -10.03
CA GLY A 120 -17.07 7.61 -10.29
C GLY A 120 -17.24 8.18 -11.71
N ALA A 121 -16.16 8.69 -12.33
CA ALA A 121 -16.25 9.46 -13.58
C ALA A 121 -15.73 8.73 -14.82
N HIS A 122 -14.86 7.74 -14.65
CA HIS A 122 -14.16 7.10 -15.77
C HIS A 122 -14.68 5.69 -16.05
N ASN A 123 -14.65 5.32 -17.35
CA ASN A 123 -14.96 3.94 -17.76
C ASN A 123 -13.80 2.98 -17.41
N LEU A 124 -14.06 1.68 -17.52
CA LEU A 124 -13.11 0.63 -17.16
C LEU A 124 -11.75 0.76 -17.88
N LYS A 125 -11.73 1.12 -19.16
CA LYS A 125 -10.46 1.28 -19.91
C LYS A 125 -9.60 2.41 -19.35
N GLN A 126 -10.21 3.54 -19.00
CA GLN A 126 -9.51 4.68 -18.40
C GLN A 126 -9.00 4.36 -17.00
N ARG A 127 -9.79 3.63 -16.19
CA ARG A 127 -9.38 3.17 -14.86
C ARG A 127 -8.21 2.19 -14.95
N LEU A 128 -8.28 1.23 -15.89
CA LEU A 128 -7.19 0.29 -16.16
C LEU A 128 -5.92 1.01 -16.59
N ALA A 129 -6.01 1.97 -17.52
CA ALA A 129 -4.84 2.72 -17.99
C ALA A 129 -4.15 3.45 -16.83
N ARG A 130 -4.92 4.14 -15.98
CA ARG A 130 -4.39 4.79 -14.78
C ARG A 130 -3.70 3.80 -13.85
N TRP A 131 -4.34 2.67 -13.58
CA TRP A 131 -3.80 1.64 -12.69
C TRP A 131 -2.48 1.07 -13.23
N LEU A 132 -2.41 0.75 -14.53
CA LEU A 132 -1.19 0.26 -15.16
C LEU A 132 -0.05 1.27 -15.09
N LEU A 133 -0.33 2.56 -15.30
CA LEU A 133 0.66 3.63 -15.15
C LEU A 133 1.17 3.71 -13.70
N MET A 134 0.29 3.62 -12.72
CA MET A 134 0.68 3.63 -11.29
C MET A 134 1.57 2.44 -10.93
N MET A 135 1.29 1.25 -11.48
CA MET A 135 2.15 0.06 -11.30
C MET A 135 3.50 0.24 -11.98
N ARG A 136 3.50 0.75 -13.21
CA ARG A 136 4.70 0.99 -14.00
C ARG A 136 5.64 2.00 -13.31
N ASP A 137 5.10 3.08 -12.76
CA ASP A 137 5.89 4.11 -12.07
C ASP A 137 6.61 3.58 -10.81
N ARG A 138 6.10 2.48 -10.25
CA ARG A 138 6.63 1.82 -9.04
C ARG A 138 7.43 0.55 -9.33
N SER A 139 7.41 0.09 -10.58
CA SER A 139 8.15 -1.08 -11.03
C SER A 139 9.47 -0.68 -11.67
N ASP A 140 10.50 -1.50 -11.51
CA ASP A 140 11.79 -1.33 -12.19
C ASP A 140 11.76 -1.90 -13.62
N ASP A 141 10.74 -2.69 -13.95
CA ASP A 141 10.53 -3.32 -15.25
C ASP A 141 9.39 -2.68 -16.04
N ASP A 142 9.52 -2.65 -17.35
CA ASP A 142 8.45 -2.27 -18.28
C ASP A 142 7.41 -3.40 -18.47
N THR A 143 7.72 -4.60 -18.02
CA THR A 143 6.83 -5.76 -18.10
C THR A 143 6.17 -6.01 -16.74
N LEU A 144 4.87 -5.82 -16.68
CA LEU A 144 4.06 -6.13 -15.51
C LEU A 144 3.49 -7.56 -15.66
N GLN A 145 3.93 -8.48 -14.79
CA GLN A 145 3.39 -9.84 -14.75
C GLN A 145 2.09 -9.86 -13.93
N ILE A 146 0.98 -9.59 -14.57
CA ILE A 146 -0.32 -9.46 -13.94
C ILE A 146 -1.32 -10.36 -14.66
N THR A 147 -2.17 -11.07 -13.91
CA THR A 147 -3.24 -11.91 -14.47
C THR A 147 -4.50 -11.09 -14.72
N GLN A 148 -5.36 -11.55 -15.64
CA GLN A 148 -6.65 -10.91 -15.89
C GLN A 148 -7.57 -10.95 -14.65
N SER A 149 -7.52 -12.05 -13.89
CA SER A 149 -8.28 -12.19 -12.65
C SER A 149 -7.90 -11.10 -11.65
N LEU A 150 -6.61 -10.94 -11.40
CA LEU A 150 -6.11 -9.90 -10.50
C LEU A 150 -6.49 -8.49 -10.95
N LEU A 151 -6.41 -8.21 -12.26
CA LEU A 151 -6.86 -6.93 -12.81
C LEU A 151 -8.35 -6.67 -12.55
N GLY A 152 -9.19 -7.69 -12.74
CA GLY A 152 -10.62 -7.61 -12.43
C GLY A 152 -10.86 -7.28 -10.95
N GLU A 153 -10.22 -8.00 -10.05
CA GLU A 153 -10.30 -7.77 -8.61
C GLU A 153 -9.89 -6.34 -8.22
N MET A 154 -8.73 -5.87 -8.73
CA MET A 154 -8.23 -4.53 -8.40
C MET A 154 -9.14 -3.41 -8.93
N LEU A 155 -9.81 -3.64 -10.05
CA LEU A 155 -10.73 -2.68 -10.65
C LEU A 155 -12.19 -2.85 -10.18
N GLY A 156 -12.48 -3.89 -9.42
CA GLY A 156 -13.82 -4.18 -8.92
C GLY A 156 -14.81 -4.55 -10.04
N VAL A 157 -14.42 -5.44 -10.95
CA VAL A 157 -15.23 -5.93 -12.08
C VAL A 157 -15.09 -7.43 -12.26
#